data_7903b7f11f23a00a701f81847b02ac7d
#
_entry.id   7903b7f11f23a00a701f81847b02ac7d
#
_cell.length_a   1.000
_cell.length_b   1.000
_cell.length_c   1.000
_cell.angle_alpha   90.00
_cell.angle_beta   90.00
_cell.angle_gamma   90.00
#
_symmetry.space_group_name_H-M   'P 1'
#
loop_
_entity.id
_entity.type
_entity.pdbx_description
1 polymer ?
#
loop_
_entity_poly.entity_id
_entity_poly.type
_entity_poly.pdbx_seq_one_letter_code
_entity_poly.pdbx_strand_id
1 'polypeptide(L)'
;GFIVNRVARPYYIESLRLAEEGLSDYAQLDRLLTATGFKMGPFQLMDLIGNDVNYAVSTSVYEQLGQPERLKPSYLQKDKVDQGKLGRKSGEGYYIYTDNPLKTNS
;
A
#
# COMPACT_ATOMS: atom_id res chain seq x y z
N GLY A 1 -4.82 -9.79 -11.94
CA GLY A 1 -5.90 -10.60 -11.59
C GLY A 1 -5.76 -11.34 -10.30
N PHE A 2 -6.45 -12.43 -10.21
CA PHE A 2 -6.50 -13.20 -8.99
C PHE A 2 -5.13 -13.71 -8.55
N ILE A 3 -4.35 -14.22 -9.51
CA ILE A 3 -3.03 -14.73 -9.19
C ILE A 3 -2.10 -13.61 -8.77
N VAL A 4 -2.21 -12.46 -9.40
CA VAL A 4 -1.38 -11.31 -9.05
C VAL A 4 -1.67 -10.87 -7.62
N ASN A 5 -2.95 -10.85 -7.23
CA ASN A 5 -3.29 -10.49 -5.86
C ASN A 5 -2.71 -11.47 -4.86
N ARG A 6 -2.72 -12.75 -5.18
CA ARG A 6 -2.21 -13.76 -4.29
C ARG A 6 -0.70 -13.60 -4.06
N VAL A 7 0.03 -13.25 -5.11
CA VAL A 7 1.48 -13.06 -5.00
C VAL A 7 1.80 -11.74 -4.32
N ALA A 8 1.06 -10.68 -4.65
CA ALA A 8 1.36 -9.35 -4.15
C ALA A 8 0.96 -9.14 -2.70
N ARG A 9 -0.02 -9.90 -2.19
CA ARG A 9 -0.55 -9.65 -0.86
C ARG A 9 0.52 -9.73 0.24
N PRO A 10 1.34 -10.79 0.30
CA PRO A 10 2.39 -10.83 1.31
C PRO A 10 3.40 -9.70 1.15
N TYR A 11 3.67 -9.27 -0.07
CA TYR A 11 4.58 -8.19 -0.36
C TYR A 11 4.11 -6.90 0.31
N TYR A 12 2.82 -6.56 0.18
CA TYR A 12 2.28 -5.37 0.80
C TYR A 12 2.29 -5.48 2.32
N ILE A 13 1.91 -6.62 2.84
CA ILE A 13 1.81 -6.81 4.28
C ILE A 13 3.18 -6.73 4.94
N GLU A 14 4.18 -7.38 4.36
CA GLU A 14 5.53 -7.32 4.90
C GLU A 14 6.11 -5.92 4.84
N SER A 15 5.86 -5.21 3.75
CA SER A 15 6.34 -3.85 3.60
C SER A 15 5.74 -2.94 4.66
N LEU A 16 4.44 -3.10 4.91
CA LEU A 16 3.77 -2.31 5.94
C LEU A 16 4.29 -2.65 7.33
N ARG A 17 4.62 -3.91 7.59
CA ARG A 17 5.21 -4.28 8.88
C ARG A 17 6.56 -3.62 9.09
N LEU A 18 7.39 -3.57 8.06
CA LEU A 18 8.67 -2.91 8.17
C LEU A 18 8.51 -1.42 8.46
N ALA A 19 7.50 -0.80 7.85
CA ALA A 19 7.24 0.60 8.12
C ALA A 19 6.71 0.80 9.53
N GLU A 20 5.89 -0.13 10.03
CA GLU A 20 5.39 -0.03 11.40
C GLU A 20 6.52 -0.08 12.41
N GLU A 21 7.58 -0.82 12.09
CA GLU A 21 8.71 -0.94 12.98
C GLU A 21 9.63 0.29 12.97
N GLY A 22 9.36 1.21 12.05
CA GLY A 22 10.12 2.45 12.01
C GLY A 22 11.54 2.31 11.50
N LEU A 23 11.85 1.21 10.82
CA LEU A 23 13.20 0.98 10.33
C LEU A 23 13.58 1.87 9.16
N SER A 24 12.60 2.26 8.36
CA SER A 24 12.85 3.10 7.19
C SER A 24 11.57 3.82 6.83
N ASP A 25 11.68 4.90 6.08
CA ASP A 25 10.48 5.58 5.61
C ASP A 25 9.98 4.91 4.32
N TYR A 26 8.83 5.34 3.84
CA TYR A 26 8.20 4.72 2.69
C TYR A 26 9.08 4.80 1.43
N ALA A 27 9.71 5.95 1.23
CA ALA A 27 10.53 6.15 0.04
C ALA A 27 11.76 5.26 0.05
N GLN A 28 12.38 5.08 1.23
CA GLN A 28 13.54 4.20 1.34
C GLN A 28 13.17 2.76 1.10
N LEU A 29 12.04 2.31 1.63
CA LEU A 29 11.58 0.94 1.41
C LEU A 29 11.27 0.70 -0.06
N ASP A 30 10.64 1.68 -0.72
CA ASP A 30 10.36 1.56 -2.14
C ASP A 30 11.64 1.45 -2.96
N ARG A 31 12.65 2.28 -2.65
CA ARG A 31 13.92 2.23 -3.38
C ARG A 31 14.64 0.90 -3.16
N LEU A 32 14.62 0.42 -1.94
CA LEU A 32 15.27 -0.83 -1.62
C LEU A 32 14.67 -2.00 -2.39
N LEU A 33 13.34 -2.04 -2.43
CA LEU A 33 12.67 -3.16 -3.09
C LEU A 33 12.70 -3.05 -4.61
N THR A 34 12.68 -1.84 -5.17
CA THR A 34 12.85 -1.72 -6.61
C THR A 34 14.26 -2.11 -7.02
N ALA A 35 15.24 -1.92 -6.15
CA ALA A 35 16.61 -2.31 -6.46
C ALA A 35 16.74 -3.84 -6.55
N THR A 36 15.82 -4.59 -5.96
CA THR A 36 15.85 -6.05 -6.03
C THR A 36 15.09 -6.60 -7.23
N GLY A 37 14.60 -5.74 -8.11
CA GLY A 37 13.99 -6.20 -9.35
C GLY A 37 12.53 -5.86 -9.54
N PHE A 38 11.88 -5.27 -8.56
CA PHE A 38 10.48 -4.87 -8.72
C PHE A 38 10.43 -3.57 -9.52
N LYS A 39 9.45 -3.46 -10.40
CA LYS A 39 9.34 -2.26 -11.23
C LYS A 39 8.87 -1.06 -10.44
N MET A 40 8.10 -1.29 -9.39
CA MET A 40 7.53 -0.22 -8.60
C MET A 40 7.58 -0.67 -7.15
N GLY A 41 7.87 0.25 -6.24
CA GLY A 41 7.91 -0.07 -4.83
C GLY A 41 6.51 -0.33 -4.28
N PRO A 42 6.42 -0.98 -3.13
CA PRO A 42 5.11 -1.38 -2.58
C PRO A 42 4.23 -0.19 -2.22
N PHE A 43 4.80 0.88 -1.69
CA PHE A 43 3.98 2.03 -1.29
C PHE A 43 3.51 2.82 -2.51
N GLN A 44 4.36 2.93 -3.53
CA GLN A 44 3.95 3.55 -4.79
C GLN A 44 2.84 2.74 -5.44
N LEU A 45 2.94 1.43 -5.39
CA LEU A 45 1.95 0.57 -6.00
C LEU A 45 0.63 0.63 -5.24
N MET A 46 0.68 0.67 -3.92
CA MET A 46 -0.53 0.79 -3.13
C MET A 46 -1.23 2.13 -3.40
N ASP A 47 -0.45 3.21 -3.60
CA ASP A 47 -1.04 4.50 -3.96
C ASP A 47 -1.67 4.47 -5.34
N LEU A 48 -1.10 3.70 -6.26
CA LEU A 48 -1.65 3.57 -7.59
C LEU A 48 -2.98 2.81 -7.59
N ILE A 49 -3.03 1.71 -6.83
CA ILE A 49 -4.22 0.88 -6.73
C ILE A 49 -5.31 1.59 -5.92
N GLY A 50 -4.91 2.28 -4.89
CA GLY A 50 -5.82 2.90 -3.94
C GLY A 50 -5.75 2.18 -2.61
N ASN A 51 -5.46 2.93 -1.56
CA ASN A 51 -5.32 2.35 -0.22
C ASN A 51 -6.61 1.75 0.28
N ASP A 52 -7.76 2.33 -0.10
CA ASP A 52 -9.06 1.80 0.27
C ASP A 52 -9.29 0.42 -0.35
N VAL A 53 -8.96 0.29 -1.64
CA VAL A 53 -9.11 -0.99 -2.34
C VAL A 53 -8.18 -2.03 -1.74
N ASN A 54 -6.93 -1.67 -1.54
CA ASN A 54 -5.95 -2.60 -1.01
C ASN A 54 -6.31 -3.03 0.41
N TYR A 55 -6.77 -2.10 1.23
CA TYR A 55 -7.17 -2.40 2.60
C TYR A 55 -8.38 -3.33 2.61
N ALA A 56 -9.37 -3.08 1.74
CA ALA A 56 -10.56 -3.91 1.66
C ALA A 56 -10.20 -5.34 1.25
N VAL A 57 -9.32 -5.51 0.27
CA VAL A 57 -8.89 -6.83 -0.14
C VAL A 57 -8.10 -7.52 0.96
N SER A 58 -7.21 -6.80 1.62
CA SER A 58 -6.42 -7.37 2.73
C SER A 58 -7.32 -7.84 3.86
N THR A 59 -8.34 -7.04 4.20
CA THR A 59 -9.28 -7.39 5.24
C THR A 59 -10.08 -8.64 4.85
N SER A 60 -10.52 -8.70 3.59
CA SER A 60 -11.29 -9.83 3.11
C SER A 60 -10.47 -11.12 3.16
N VAL A 61 -9.22 -11.08 2.70
CA VAL A 61 -8.35 -12.25 2.73
C VAL A 61 -8.09 -12.68 4.17
N TYR A 62 -7.84 -11.71 5.06
CA TYR A 62 -7.60 -11.99 6.46
C TYR A 62 -8.78 -12.72 7.07
N GLU A 63 -10.01 -12.23 6.83
CA GLU A 63 -11.21 -12.86 7.38
C GLU A 63 -11.43 -14.24 6.79
N GLN A 64 -11.25 -14.38 5.49
CA GLN A 64 -11.49 -15.65 4.82
C GLN A 64 -10.55 -16.76 5.26
N LEU A 65 -9.35 -16.39 5.67
CA LEU A 65 -8.35 -17.38 6.09
C LEU A 65 -8.30 -17.59 7.59
N GLY A 66 -9.33 -17.12 8.32
CA GLY A 66 -9.39 -17.37 9.76
C GLY A 66 -8.58 -16.40 10.60
N GLN A 67 -8.30 -15.23 10.05
CA GLN A 67 -7.62 -14.16 10.78
C GLN A 67 -6.21 -14.51 11.26
N PRO A 68 -5.37 -15.09 10.38
CA PRO A 68 -4.01 -15.41 10.81
C PRO A 68 -3.21 -14.13 11.05
N GLU A 69 -2.46 -14.10 12.12
CA GLU A 69 -1.73 -12.91 12.52
C GLU A 69 -0.81 -12.39 11.41
N ARG A 70 -0.18 -13.28 10.67
CA ARG A 70 0.74 -12.89 9.62
C ARG A 70 0.07 -12.13 8.47
N LEU A 71 -1.25 -12.20 8.36
CA LEU A 71 -1.99 -11.51 7.30
C LEU A 71 -2.85 -10.37 7.83
N LYS A 72 -2.66 -10.00 9.08
CA LYS A 72 -3.45 -8.95 9.68
C LYS A 72 -3.21 -7.63 8.96
N PRO A 73 -4.27 -6.91 8.54
CA PRO A 73 -4.10 -5.63 7.87
C PRO A 73 -3.40 -4.61 8.77
N SER A 74 -2.58 -3.75 8.16
CA SER A 74 -1.79 -2.80 8.90
C SER A 74 -2.61 -1.60 9.35
N TYR A 75 -2.38 -1.14 10.56
CA TYR A 75 -3.03 0.07 11.05
C TYR A 75 -2.55 1.30 10.28
N LEU A 76 -1.35 1.24 9.70
CA LEU A 76 -0.87 2.36 8.88
C LEU A 76 -1.75 2.57 7.66
N GLN A 77 -2.17 1.49 7.02
CA GLN A 77 -3.04 1.60 5.87
C GLN A 77 -4.46 1.98 6.28
N LYS A 78 -4.92 1.46 7.40
CA LYS A 78 -6.22 1.84 7.91
C LYS A 78 -6.27 3.33 8.19
N ASP A 79 -5.22 3.88 8.78
CA ASP A 79 -5.14 5.30 9.06
C ASP A 79 -5.19 6.12 7.78
N LYS A 80 -4.51 5.67 6.73
CA LYS A 80 -4.55 6.37 5.45
C LYS A 80 -5.97 6.40 4.90
N VAL A 81 -6.67 5.29 4.96
CA VAL A 81 -8.04 5.20 4.48
C VAL A 81 -8.95 6.12 5.30
N ASP A 82 -8.81 6.09 6.62
CA ASP A 82 -9.64 6.91 7.51
C ASP A 82 -9.43 8.40 7.28
N GLN A 83 -8.23 8.78 6.88
CA GLN A 83 -7.91 10.18 6.61
C GLN A 83 -8.22 10.59 5.18
N GLY A 84 -8.72 9.68 4.36
CA GLY A 84 -9.01 9.96 2.96
C GLY A 84 -7.77 10.03 2.08
N LYS A 85 -6.63 9.54 2.57
CA LYS A 85 -5.38 9.55 1.81
C LYS A 85 -5.26 8.26 1.05
N LEU A 86 -6.03 8.17 -0.03
CA LEU A 86 -6.21 6.94 -0.78
C LEU A 86 -5.15 6.68 -1.85
N GLY A 87 -4.28 7.64 -2.08
CA GLY A 87 -3.26 7.51 -3.09
C GLY A 87 -3.45 8.52 -4.19
N ARG A 88 -3.09 8.16 -5.41
CA ARG A 88 -3.14 9.10 -6.54
C ARG A 88 -4.54 9.65 -6.75
N LYS A 89 -5.56 8.84 -6.56
CA LYS A 89 -6.93 9.27 -6.85
C LYS A 89 -7.42 10.33 -5.89
N SER A 90 -6.82 10.46 -4.73
CA SER A 90 -7.20 11.51 -3.78
C SER A 90 -6.13 12.59 -3.65
N GLY A 91 -5.03 12.48 -4.40
CA GLY A 91 -3.96 13.46 -4.36
C GLY A 91 -2.91 13.21 -3.29
N GLU A 92 -3.14 12.27 -2.42
CA GLU A 92 -2.19 11.93 -1.38
C GLU A 92 -2.47 10.52 -0.87
N GLY A 93 -1.42 9.78 -0.60
CA GLY A 93 -1.45 8.49 0.04
C GLY A 93 -0.21 8.41 0.90
N TYR A 94 0.71 7.48 0.58
CA TYR A 94 2.01 7.47 1.22
C TYR A 94 2.89 8.58 0.67
N TYR A 95 2.56 9.07 -0.54
CA TYR A 95 3.23 10.19 -1.17
C TYR A 95 2.22 11.28 -1.47
N ILE A 96 2.71 12.45 -1.81
CA ILE A 96 1.86 13.59 -2.15
C ILE A 96 1.96 13.83 -3.64
N TYR A 97 0.82 13.96 -4.30
CA TYR A 97 0.76 14.11 -5.76
C TYR A 97 0.21 15.48 -6.18
N THR A 98 0.53 16.49 -5.40
CA THR A 98 -0.04 17.82 -5.63
C THR A 98 0.52 18.52 -6.84
N ASP A 99 1.64 18.05 -7.34
CA ASP A 99 2.24 18.70 -8.51
C ASP A 99 1.70 18.13 -9.80
N ASN A 100 0.77 17.23 -9.74
CA ASN A 100 0.21 16.64 -10.94
C ASN A 100 -0.69 17.64 -11.62
N PRO A 101 -0.29 18.12 -12.80
CA PRO A 101 -1.09 19.11 -13.46
C PRO A 101 -2.46 18.63 -13.88
N LEU A 102 -2.58 17.33 -13.99
CA LEU A 102 -3.83 16.86 -14.38
C LEU A 102 -4.84 16.88 -13.33
N LYS A 103 -4.42 16.88 -12.09
CA LYS A 103 -5.38 16.84 -11.11
C LYS A 103 -5.93 18.15 -10.96
N THR A 104 -5.28 19.06 -11.43
CA THR A 104 -5.77 20.29 -11.17
C THR A 104 -6.66 20.43 -12.19
N ASN A 105 -6.60 19.62 -12.94
CA ASN A 105 -7.24 19.73 -13.93
C ASN A 105 -7.48 18.53 -14.20
N SER A 106 -7.14 17.92 -13.69
CA SER A 106 -7.32 16.79 -14.04
C SER A 106 -7.01 16.00 -13.36
#